data_ed134ad0b70e324c41590760fd77e963
#
_entry.id   ed134ad0b70e324c41590760fd77e963
#
_cell.length_a   1.000
_cell.length_b   1.000
_cell.length_c   1.000
_cell.angle_alpha   90.00
_cell.angle_beta   90.00
_cell.angle_gamma   90.00
#
_symmetry.space_group_name_H-M   'P 1'
#
loop_
_entity.id
_entity.type
_entity.pdbx_description
1 polymer ?
#
loop_
_entity_poly.entity_id
_entity_poly.type
_entity_poly.pdbx_seq_one_letter_code
_entity_poly.pdbx_strand_id
1 'polypeptide(L)'
;MVDASHTSFAAHDRSYFSLLKKEIHRRAGEAGIVAERLNELDIIVAEMTSNLYKYSDDGELLMGVFQNNGSPYIELICIDNGPGMANPSRMMLDGMSTTNTMGHGLGSIKRLSDTFELYSLTGWGTILLSRIYNDPKAAKKNIELIIRPIVVSKPGEVKSGDGFAVKRTDKYIKLMLADGLGHGPEANFAVNEAADIFKVFPDYSPTETLRFIHSSIKKTRGAVINITGYDLETKTWISAGIGNIAAKMIGPVQIKSHMSYNGIVGHNIPSTMNDQQYAADEYNQVVLCSDGIKTRWDSLKYPQISKYDQTVLAAAIYKDFARRNDDMSVIAAKIK
;
A
#
# COMPACT_ATOMS: atom_id res chain seq x y z
N MET A 1 16.47 0.26 -5.47
CA MET A 1 15.65 -0.88 -4.99
C MET A 1 14.28 -0.33 -4.57
N VAL A 2 13.20 -1.06 -4.81
CA VAL A 2 11.84 -0.68 -4.35
C VAL A 2 11.78 -0.61 -2.82
N ASP A 3 10.82 0.16 -2.28
CA ASP A 3 10.83 0.47 -0.85
C ASP A 3 10.29 -0.67 0.03
N ALA A 4 9.22 -1.35 -0.39
CA ALA A 4 8.69 -2.54 0.29
C ALA A 4 7.59 -3.21 -0.53
N SER A 5 7.24 -4.45 -0.17
CA SER A 5 6.10 -5.19 -0.70
C SER A 5 5.37 -5.91 0.44
N HIS A 6 4.12 -6.28 0.21
CA HIS A 6 3.34 -7.09 1.12
C HIS A 6 3.39 -8.56 0.71
N THR A 7 3.50 -9.42 1.69
CA THR A 7 3.25 -10.86 1.50
C THR A 7 1.81 -11.14 1.87
N SER A 8 1.08 -11.80 0.97
CA SER A 8 -0.28 -12.24 1.17
C SER A 8 -0.31 -13.64 1.77
N PHE A 9 -1.13 -13.83 2.79
CA PHE A 9 -1.40 -15.11 3.44
C PHE A 9 -2.90 -15.37 3.41
N ALA A 10 -3.32 -16.45 2.76
CA ALA A 10 -4.68 -16.92 2.83
C ALA A 10 -5.00 -17.47 4.23
N ALA A 11 -6.17 -17.15 4.78
CA ALA A 11 -6.54 -17.49 6.15
C ALA A 11 -7.86 -18.28 6.26
N HIS A 12 -8.14 -19.14 5.28
CA HIS A 12 -9.35 -19.98 5.26
C HIS A 12 -9.15 -21.37 5.87
N ASP A 13 -7.92 -21.81 6.13
CA ASP A 13 -7.65 -23.11 6.75
C ASP A 13 -6.92 -22.96 8.09
N ARG A 14 -7.58 -23.41 9.17
CA ARG A 14 -7.03 -23.34 10.53
C ARG A 14 -5.73 -24.12 10.70
N SER A 15 -5.52 -25.20 9.93
CA SER A 15 -4.28 -25.98 9.99
C SER A 15 -3.06 -25.17 9.56
N TYR A 16 -3.26 -24.14 8.74
CA TYR A 16 -2.21 -23.26 8.24
C TYR A 16 -1.83 -22.14 9.22
N PHE A 17 -2.64 -21.83 10.23
CA PHE A 17 -2.40 -20.67 11.11
C PHE A 17 -1.09 -20.73 11.89
N SER A 18 -0.69 -21.92 12.35
CA SER A 18 0.58 -22.09 13.06
C SER A 18 1.78 -21.84 12.17
N LEU A 19 1.69 -22.23 10.90
CA LEU A 19 2.74 -21.99 9.90
C LEU A 19 2.82 -20.51 9.53
N LEU A 20 1.67 -19.89 9.27
CA LEU A 20 1.54 -18.46 8.97
C LEU A 20 2.12 -17.62 10.12
N LYS A 21 1.76 -17.91 11.37
CA LYS A 21 2.29 -17.22 12.54
C LYS A 21 3.82 -17.35 12.62
N LYS A 22 4.37 -18.56 12.45
CA LYS A 22 5.83 -18.80 12.46
C LYS A 22 6.54 -18.00 11.36
N GLU A 23 5.96 -17.95 10.16
CA GLU A 23 6.55 -17.23 9.03
C GLU A 23 6.54 -15.71 9.27
N ILE A 24 5.43 -15.15 9.78
CA ILE A 24 5.34 -13.74 10.15
C ILE A 24 6.37 -13.41 11.24
N HIS A 25 6.44 -14.23 12.31
CA HIS A 25 7.40 -14.07 13.40
C HIS A 25 8.86 -14.07 12.88
N ARG A 26 9.21 -15.05 12.03
CA ARG A 26 10.55 -15.17 11.44
C ARG A 26 10.91 -13.93 10.65
N ARG A 27 10.03 -13.47 9.73
CA ARG A 27 10.27 -12.27 8.89
C ARG A 27 10.40 -11.01 9.73
N ALA A 28 9.58 -10.85 10.76
CA ALA A 28 9.66 -9.71 11.66
C ALA A 28 10.99 -9.73 12.45
N GLY A 29 11.44 -10.89 12.93
CA GLY A 29 12.73 -11.06 13.58
C GLY A 29 13.91 -10.75 12.64
N GLU A 30 13.87 -11.24 11.38
CA GLU A 30 14.89 -10.92 10.37
C GLU A 30 14.94 -9.42 10.03
N ALA A 31 13.80 -8.73 10.13
CA ALA A 31 13.73 -7.29 9.96
C ALA A 31 14.27 -6.48 11.17
N GLY A 32 14.62 -7.16 12.27
CA GLY A 32 15.16 -6.53 13.47
C GLY A 32 14.11 -6.06 14.47
N ILE A 33 12.91 -6.64 14.46
CA ILE A 33 11.90 -6.39 15.50
C ILE A 33 12.37 -7.06 16.81
N VAL A 34 12.35 -6.31 17.93
CA VAL A 34 12.80 -6.82 19.21
C VAL A 34 11.86 -7.88 19.79
N ALA A 35 12.37 -8.78 20.63
CA ALA A 35 11.66 -9.96 21.14
C ALA A 35 10.33 -9.62 21.85
N GLU A 36 10.29 -8.54 22.62
CA GLU A 36 9.05 -8.09 23.28
C GLU A 36 7.94 -7.77 22.26
N ARG A 37 8.28 -7.03 21.20
CA ARG A 37 7.34 -6.67 20.12
C ARG A 37 6.95 -7.88 19.26
N LEU A 38 7.84 -8.88 19.12
CA LEU A 38 7.52 -10.14 18.46
C LEU A 38 6.44 -10.92 19.24
N ASN A 39 6.47 -10.93 20.57
CA ASN A 39 5.43 -11.57 21.38
C ASN A 39 4.06 -10.89 21.20
N GLU A 40 4.04 -9.57 21.15
CA GLU A 40 2.81 -8.81 20.87
C GLU A 40 2.29 -9.07 19.46
N LEU A 41 3.18 -9.10 18.46
CA LEU A 41 2.86 -9.46 17.08
C LEU A 41 2.21 -10.85 17.00
N ASP A 42 2.74 -11.81 17.73
CA ASP A 42 2.22 -13.18 17.78
C ASP A 42 0.78 -13.26 18.28
N ILE A 43 0.43 -12.45 19.28
CA ILE A 43 -0.93 -12.36 19.82
C ILE A 43 -1.85 -11.70 18.77
N ILE A 44 -1.41 -10.61 18.15
CA ILE A 44 -2.18 -9.91 17.12
C ILE A 44 -2.48 -10.84 15.94
N VAL A 45 -1.48 -11.57 15.44
CA VAL A 45 -1.64 -12.51 14.32
C VAL A 45 -2.62 -13.63 14.69
N ALA A 46 -2.53 -14.18 15.92
CA ALA A 46 -3.44 -15.22 16.37
C ALA A 46 -4.89 -14.74 16.43
N GLU A 47 -5.13 -13.51 16.91
CA GLU A 47 -6.48 -12.94 16.96
C GLU A 47 -7.01 -12.59 15.55
N MET A 48 -6.17 -12.01 14.68
CA MET A 48 -6.54 -11.71 13.30
C MET A 48 -6.94 -12.98 12.54
N THR A 49 -6.12 -14.03 12.58
CA THR A 49 -6.40 -15.30 11.88
C THR A 49 -7.63 -16.00 12.45
N SER A 50 -7.82 -15.95 13.78
CA SER A 50 -9.03 -16.48 14.42
C SER A 50 -10.30 -15.75 13.96
N ASN A 51 -10.24 -14.42 13.78
CA ASN A 51 -11.37 -13.64 13.29
C ASN A 51 -11.68 -13.94 11.82
N LEU A 52 -10.65 -14.01 10.96
CA LEU A 52 -10.83 -14.39 9.55
C LEU A 52 -11.51 -15.75 9.43
N TYR A 53 -11.05 -16.75 10.16
CA TYR A 53 -11.63 -18.09 10.15
C TYR A 53 -13.09 -18.14 10.62
N LYS A 54 -13.45 -17.32 11.62
CA LYS A 54 -14.80 -17.33 12.20
C LYS A 54 -15.83 -16.59 11.36
N TYR A 55 -15.39 -15.56 10.62
CA TYR A 55 -16.30 -14.58 10.02
C TYR A 55 -16.18 -14.45 8.51
N SER A 56 -15.24 -15.17 7.88
CA SER A 56 -15.03 -15.09 6.43
C SER A 56 -14.54 -16.42 5.86
N ASP A 57 -15.06 -16.78 4.69
CA ASP A 57 -14.64 -17.98 3.96
C ASP A 57 -13.37 -17.74 3.11
N ASP A 58 -13.04 -16.49 2.80
CA ASP A 58 -11.93 -16.09 1.91
C ASP A 58 -11.08 -14.94 2.48
N GLY A 59 -10.84 -14.97 3.80
CA GLY A 59 -10.04 -13.96 4.47
C GLY A 59 -8.57 -13.97 4.07
N GLU A 60 -7.97 -12.78 3.98
CA GLU A 60 -6.58 -12.55 3.61
C GLU A 60 -5.87 -11.70 4.65
N LEU A 61 -4.63 -12.07 5.01
CA LEU A 61 -3.74 -11.28 5.84
C LEU A 61 -2.54 -10.82 5.01
N LEU A 62 -2.38 -9.52 4.85
CA LEU A 62 -1.20 -8.92 4.22
C LEU A 62 -0.21 -8.52 5.31
N MET A 63 1.06 -8.86 5.12
CA MET A 63 2.18 -8.44 5.96
C MET A 63 3.17 -7.60 5.16
N GLY A 64 3.44 -6.39 5.60
CA GLY A 64 4.51 -5.53 5.08
C GLY A 64 5.57 -5.25 6.15
N VAL A 65 6.83 -5.19 5.73
CA VAL A 65 7.95 -4.73 6.56
C VAL A 65 8.43 -3.40 6.02
N PHE A 66 8.42 -2.39 6.86
CA PHE A 66 8.76 -1.02 6.49
C PHE A 66 9.81 -0.43 7.41
N GLN A 67 10.42 0.66 6.97
CA GLN A 67 11.36 1.44 7.76
C GLN A 67 10.81 2.83 8.06
N ASN A 68 10.92 3.27 9.30
CA ASN A 68 10.63 4.64 9.67
C ASN A 68 11.85 5.25 10.37
N ASN A 69 12.57 6.14 9.68
CA ASN A 69 13.82 6.76 10.17
C ASN A 69 14.88 5.74 10.65
N GLY A 70 15.06 4.65 9.90
CA GLY A 70 16.02 3.59 10.23
C GLY A 70 15.52 2.59 11.28
N SER A 71 14.31 2.75 11.83
CA SER A 71 13.68 1.77 12.72
C SER A 71 12.62 0.97 11.97
N PRO A 72 12.66 -0.38 12.04
CA PRO A 72 11.67 -1.22 11.36
C PRO A 72 10.31 -1.16 12.07
N TYR A 73 9.25 -1.36 11.26
CA TYR A 73 7.93 -1.65 11.75
C TYR A 73 7.22 -2.67 10.87
N ILE A 74 6.30 -3.40 11.46
CA ILE A 74 5.46 -4.36 10.77
C ILE A 74 4.08 -3.74 10.55
N GLU A 75 3.57 -3.87 9.33
CA GLU A 75 2.19 -3.57 8.99
C GLU A 75 1.45 -4.87 8.70
N LEU A 76 0.34 -5.07 9.37
CA LEU A 76 -0.60 -6.17 9.14
C LEU A 76 -1.92 -5.57 8.68
N ILE A 77 -2.46 -6.08 7.57
CA ILE A 77 -3.75 -5.70 7.04
C ILE A 77 -4.59 -6.98 6.88
N CYS A 78 -5.63 -7.08 7.70
CA CYS A 78 -6.57 -8.18 7.66
C CYS A 78 -7.76 -7.74 6.80
N ILE A 79 -8.09 -8.51 5.77
CA ILE A 79 -9.13 -8.19 4.78
C ILE A 79 -10.08 -9.37 4.69
N ASP A 80 -11.39 -9.13 4.84
CA ASP A 80 -12.42 -10.15 4.69
C ASP A 80 -13.61 -9.68 3.86
N ASN A 81 -14.37 -10.66 3.33
CA ASN A 81 -15.65 -10.49 2.66
C ASN A 81 -16.82 -11.01 3.54
N GLY A 82 -16.63 -11.04 4.84
CA GLY A 82 -17.64 -11.47 5.79
C GLY A 82 -18.85 -10.51 5.87
N PRO A 83 -19.76 -10.73 6.84
CA PRO A 83 -20.98 -9.95 6.96
C PRO A 83 -20.76 -8.47 7.33
N GLY A 84 -19.52 -8.12 7.73
CA GLY A 84 -19.21 -6.79 8.23
C GLY A 84 -19.86 -6.49 9.59
N MET A 85 -19.69 -5.26 10.06
CA MET A 85 -20.15 -4.82 11.38
C MET A 85 -21.02 -3.56 11.25
N ALA A 86 -22.21 -3.58 11.84
CA ALA A 86 -23.08 -2.39 11.90
C ALA A 86 -22.54 -1.31 12.84
N ASN A 87 -21.84 -1.68 13.90
CA ASN A 87 -21.23 -0.76 14.86
C ASN A 87 -19.84 -1.24 15.29
N PRO A 88 -18.79 -0.95 14.49
CA PRO A 88 -17.42 -1.38 14.80
C PRO A 88 -16.93 -0.87 16.17
N SER A 89 -17.28 0.37 16.54
CA SER A 89 -16.87 0.96 17.82
C SER A 89 -17.39 0.20 19.04
N ARG A 90 -18.62 -0.32 18.97
CA ARG A 90 -19.20 -1.15 20.03
C ARG A 90 -18.53 -2.52 20.13
N MET A 91 -18.16 -3.10 18.99
CA MET A 91 -17.50 -4.42 18.93
C MET A 91 -16.04 -4.40 19.46
N MET A 92 -15.46 -3.21 19.64
CA MET A 92 -14.14 -3.03 20.25
C MET A 92 -14.17 -2.99 21.78
N LEU A 93 -15.35 -2.95 22.40
CA LEU A 93 -15.48 -3.01 23.87
C LEU A 93 -15.26 -4.44 24.35
N ASP A 94 -14.46 -4.60 25.39
CA ASP A 94 -14.18 -5.91 25.98
C ASP A 94 -15.47 -6.61 26.45
N GLY A 95 -15.57 -7.91 26.20
CA GLY A 95 -16.74 -8.71 26.54
C GLY A 95 -17.88 -8.70 25.52
N MET A 96 -17.78 -7.92 24.43
CA MET A 96 -18.77 -7.94 23.37
C MET A 96 -18.38 -8.98 22.31
N SER A 97 -19.13 -10.04 22.22
CA SER A 97 -19.00 -11.08 21.18
C SER A 97 -20.38 -11.45 20.64
N THR A 98 -20.48 -11.61 19.32
CA THR A 98 -21.68 -12.11 18.64
C THR A 98 -21.76 -13.64 18.63
N THR A 99 -20.71 -14.36 19.04
CA THR A 99 -20.57 -15.82 18.90
C THR A 99 -20.09 -16.50 20.18
N ASN A 100 -20.69 -16.27 21.35
CA ASN A 100 -20.36 -16.97 22.62
C ASN A 100 -18.86 -17.12 22.96
N THR A 101 -17.98 -16.25 22.38
CA THR A 101 -16.57 -16.16 22.73
C THR A 101 -16.36 -14.98 23.67
N MET A 102 -15.27 -14.96 24.44
CA MET A 102 -15.02 -13.93 25.48
C MET A 102 -14.93 -12.47 24.95
N GLY A 103 -15.05 -12.24 23.63
CA GLY A 103 -15.15 -10.90 23.03
C GLY A 103 -13.91 -9.99 23.23
N HIS A 104 -12.76 -10.57 23.54
CA HIS A 104 -11.53 -9.79 23.86
C HIS A 104 -10.59 -9.58 22.67
N GLY A 105 -10.83 -10.23 21.52
CA GLY A 105 -9.88 -10.27 20.39
C GLY A 105 -9.57 -8.91 19.77
N LEU A 106 -10.59 -8.15 19.35
CA LEU A 106 -10.39 -6.81 18.75
C LEU A 106 -9.78 -5.82 19.75
N GLY A 107 -10.21 -5.89 21.03
CA GLY A 107 -9.63 -5.09 22.12
C GLY A 107 -8.15 -5.40 22.33
N SER A 108 -7.76 -6.68 22.29
CA SER A 108 -6.35 -7.10 22.40
C SER A 108 -5.51 -6.59 21.24
N ILE A 109 -5.99 -6.75 20.01
CA ILE A 109 -5.28 -6.21 18.83
C ILE A 109 -5.07 -4.69 18.99
N LYS A 110 -6.12 -3.95 19.36
CA LYS A 110 -6.06 -2.50 19.55
C LYS A 110 -5.05 -2.09 20.63
N ARG A 111 -5.00 -2.80 21.77
CA ARG A 111 -4.09 -2.47 22.87
C ARG A 111 -2.61 -2.73 22.55
N LEU A 112 -2.34 -3.77 21.76
CA LEU A 112 -0.99 -4.18 21.39
C LEU A 112 -0.45 -3.49 20.14
N SER A 113 -1.30 -2.80 19.38
CA SER A 113 -0.91 -2.06 18.18
C SER A 113 -0.56 -0.61 18.49
N ASP A 114 0.51 -0.09 17.89
CA ASP A 114 0.85 1.35 17.95
C ASP A 114 -0.03 2.17 17.01
N THR A 115 -0.48 1.57 15.91
CA THR A 115 -1.52 2.09 15.02
C THR A 115 -2.56 1.00 14.82
N PHE A 116 -3.82 1.33 15.05
CA PHE A 116 -4.96 0.44 14.86
C PHE A 116 -6.08 1.17 14.13
N GLU A 117 -6.58 0.58 13.04
CA GLU A 117 -7.76 1.05 12.33
C GLU A 117 -8.69 -0.13 12.05
N LEU A 118 -9.98 0.11 12.18
CA LEU A 118 -11.03 -0.88 11.90
C LEU A 118 -12.10 -0.23 11.04
N TYR A 119 -12.14 -0.60 9.77
CA TYR A 119 -13.16 -0.17 8.81
C TYR A 119 -14.02 -1.35 8.42
N SER A 120 -15.32 -1.24 8.62
CA SER A 120 -16.27 -2.31 8.32
C SER A 120 -17.60 -1.74 7.87
N LEU A 121 -18.20 -2.37 6.88
CA LEU A 121 -19.56 -2.06 6.40
C LEU A 121 -20.38 -3.35 6.36
N THR A 122 -21.63 -3.25 6.80
CA THR A 122 -22.57 -4.38 6.74
C THR A 122 -22.75 -4.87 5.30
N GLY A 123 -22.57 -6.18 5.08
CA GLY A 123 -22.68 -6.82 3.77
C GLY A 123 -21.49 -6.62 2.83
N TRP A 124 -20.43 -5.89 3.28
CA TRP A 124 -19.23 -5.71 2.49
C TRP A 124 -18.00 -6.41 3.06
N GLY A 125 -17.90 -6.51 4.39
CA GLY A 125 -16.77 -7.11 5.08
C GLY A 125 -16.02 -6.13 5.96
N THR A 126 -14.76 -6.49 6.29
CA THR A 126 -13.93 -5.73 7.22
C THR A 126 -12.50 -5.56 6.70
N ILE A 127 -11.90 -4.41 6.99
CA ILE A 127 -10.47 -4.14 6.91
C ILE A 127 -10.00 -3.75 8.31
N LEU A 128 -9.01 -4.48 8.82
CA LEU A 128 -8.36 -4.19 10.09
C LEU A 128 -6.87 -3.96 9.83
N LEU A 129 -6.38 -2.79 10.19
CA LEU A 129 -4.99 -2.39 10.12
C LEU A 129 -4.35 -2.42 11.50
N SER A 130 -3.19 -3.04 11.62
CA SER A 130 -2.31 -2.97 12.79
C SER A 130 -0.90 -2.64 12.36
N ARG A 131 -0.24 -1.70 13.05
CA ARG A 131 1.21 -1.47 12.93
C ARG A 131 1.87 -1.62 14.28
N ILE A 132 3.03 -2.27 14.25
CA ILE A 132 3.88 -2.50 15.40
C ILE A 132 5.26 -1.94 15.07
N TYR A 133 5.65 -0.89 15.80
CA TYR A 133 6.94 -0.23 15.64
C TYR A 133 7.94 -0.79 16.66
N ASN A 134 9.19 -0.90 16.26
CA ASN A 134 10.27 -1.21 17.20
C ASN A 134 10.42 -0.11 18.28
N ASP A 135 10.26 1.15 17.85
CA ASP A 135 10.12 2.30 18.74
C ASP A 135 8.72 2.92 18.56
N PRO A 136 7.80 2.76 19.53
CA PRO A 136 6.45 3.35 19.46
C PRO A 136 6.42 4.88 19.27
N LYS A 137 7.47 5.59 19.69
CA LYS A 137 7.58 7.04 19.48
C LYS A 137 7.79 7.40 18.01
N ALA A 138 8.32 6.49 17.21
CA ALA A 138 8.49 6.69 15.77
C ALA A 138 7.16 6.83 15.02
N ALA A 139 6.07 6.27 15.55
CA ALA A 139 4.72 6.38 14.96
C ALA A 139 4.16 7.81 14.90
N LYS A 140 4.65 8.73 15.75
CA LYS A 140 4.03 10.05 16.02
C LYS A 140 4.64 11.23 15.26
N LYS A 141 5.43 11.05 14.21
CA LYS A 141 6.02 12.18 13.49
C LYS A 141 5.01 12.99 12.68
N ASN A 142 5.19 14.31 12.72
CA ASN A 142 4.49 15.24 11.83
C ASN A 142 5.01 15.03 10.39
N ILE A 143 4.22 14.39 9.55
CA ILE A 143 4.54 14.11 8.15
C ILE A 143 3.56 14.93 7.32
N GLU A 144 4.06 15.83 6.47
CA GLU A 144 3.25 16.70 5.61
C GLU A 144 2.50 15.93 4.53
N LEU A 145 3.12 14.87 4.00
CA LEU A 145 2.53 13.98 3.00
C LEU A 145 2.60 12.53 3.50
N ILE A 146 1.43 11.95 3.77
CA ILE A 146 1.26 10.55 4.13
C ILE A 146 1.23 9.72 2.85
N ILE A 147 2.09 8.70 2.72
CA ILE A 147 2.15 7.78 1.58
C ILE A 147 1.97 6.37 2.12
N ARG A 148 1.01 5.63 1.60
CA ARG A 148 0.66 4.27 2.01
C ARG A 148 0.56 3.36 0.78
N PRO A 149 1.55 2.50 0.55
CA PRO A 149 1.51 1.52 -0.52
C PRO A 149 0.87 0.22 -0.06
N ILE A 150 0.23 -0.48 -0.98
CA ILE A 150 0.00 -1.91 -0.97
C ILE A 150 0.59 -2.44 -2.27
N VAL A 151 1.56 -3.34 -2.18
CA VAL A 151 2.19 -4.01 -3.32
C VAL A 151 2.19 -5.50 -3.03
N VAL A 152 1.47 -6.28 -3.81
CA VAL A 152 1.31 -7.73 -3.64
C VAL A 152 1.67 -8.42 -4.94
N SER A 153 2.54 -9.42 -4.86
CA SER A 153 2.95 -10.21 -6.02
C SER A 153 1.77 -11.01 -6.57
N LYS A 154 1.82 -11.28 -7.87
CA LYS A 154 0.97 -12.25 -8.55
C LYS A 154 0.93 -13.57 -7.76
N PRO A 155 -0.23 -14.21 -7.60
CA PRO A 155 -0.32 -15.51 -6.93
C PRO A 155 0.65 -16.52 -7.53
N GLY A 156 1.48 -17.14 -6.67
CA GLY A 156 2.52 -18.10 -7.07
C GLY A 156 3.90 -17.46 -7.32
N GLU A 157 4.00 -16.15 -7.41
CA GLU A 157 5.30 -15.46 -7.56
C GLU A 157 5.85 -15.01 -6.19
N VAL A 158 7.17 -15.14 -6.04
CA VAL A 158 7.88 -14.70 -4.82
C VAL A 158 8.23 -13.21 -4.88
N LYS A 159 8.46 -12.69 -6.09
CA LYS A 159 8.83 -11.30 -6.33
C LYS A 159 7.78 -10.62 -7.21
N SER A 160 7.34 -9.46 -6.80
CA SER A 160 6.46 -8.62 -7.59
C SER A 160 7.23 -7.98 -8.76
N GLY A 161 6.64 -7.98 -9.95
CA GLY A 161 7.06 -7.14 -11.07
C GLY A 161 6.68 -5.67 -10.87
N ASP A 162 5.73 -5.40 -9.97
CA ASP A 162 5.41 -4.06 -9.51
C ASP A 162 6.37 -3.59 -8.41
N GLY A 163 6.56 -2.27 -8.33
CA GLY A 163 7.28 -1.68 -7.22
C GLY A 163 7.08 -0.17 -7.11
N PHE A 164 7.26 0.33 -5.90
CA PHE A 164 7.21 1.76 -5.65
C PHE A 164 8.49 2.27 -5.02
N ALA A 165 8.74 3.56 -5.17
CA ALA A 165 9.82 4.26 -4.51
C ALA A 165 9.39 5.65 -4.09
N VAL A 166 9.95 6.14 -2.99
CA VAL A 166 9.75 7.49 -2.49
C VAL A 166 11.08 8.21 -2.37
N LYS A 167 11.13 9.45 -2.86
CA LYS A 167 12.24 10.39 -2.65
C LYS A 167 11.74 11.62 -1.90
N ARG A 168 12.39 11.92 -0.77
CA ARG A 168 12.09 13.10 0.05
C ARG A 168 13.28 14.04 0.05
N THR A 169 13.01 15.30 -0.17
CA THR A 169 13.97 16.42 -0.02
C THR A 169 13.32 17.51 0.82
N ASP A 170 14.06 18.56 1.12
CA ASP A 170 13.52 19.73 1.84
C ASP A 170 12.52 20.55 1.00
N LYS A 171 12.53 20.38 -0.34
CA LYS A 171 11.70 21.14 -1.27
C LYS A 171 10.50 20.34 -1.80
N TYR A 172 10.64 19.03 -1.97
CA TYR A 172 9.61 18.21 -2.57
C TYR A 172 9.64 16.77 -2.08
N ILE A 173 8.52 16.09 -2.27
CA ILE A 173 8.39 14.66 -2.08
C ILE A 173 7.91 14.06 -3.39
N LYS A 174 8.68 13.11 -3.96
CA LYS A 174 8.27 12.35 -5.17
C LYS A 174 7.96 10.91 -4.82
N LEU A 175 6.97 10.35 -5.49
CA LEU A 175 6.63 8.94 -5.47
C LEU A 175 6.62 8.39 -6.91
N MET A 176 7.06 7.16 -7.06
CA MET A 176 7.07 6.39 -8.29
C MET A 176 6.33 5.09 -8.07
N LEU A 177 5.38 4.78 -8.95
CA LEU A 177 4.88 3.42 -9.15
C LEU A 177 5.36 2.94 -10.51
N ALA A 178 5.95 1.76 -10.53
CA ALA A 178 6.44 1.10 -11.73
C ALA A 178 5.89 -0.32 -11.81
N ASP A 179 5.55 -0.75 -13.01
CA ASP A 179 5.13 -2.10 -13.35
C ASP A 179 6.02 -2.60 -14.49
N GLY A 180 6.82 -3.62 -14.20
CA GLY A 180 7.78 -4.23 -15.12
C GLY A 180 7.09 -5.13 -16.13
N LEU A 181 7.49 -5.10 -17.39
CA LEU A 181 6.87 -5.94 -18.41
C LEU A 181 6.96 -7.42 -18.10
N GLY A 182 5.77 -8.05 -17.96
CA GLY A 182 5.61 -9.43 -17.52
C GLY A 182 5.57 -9.52 -15.99
N HIS A 183 6.02 -10.63 -15.42
CA HIS A 183 6.00 -10.86 -13.97
C HIS A 183 7.27 -11.59 -13.50
N GLY A 184 7.44 -11.69 -12.18
CA GLY A 184 8.53 -12.42 -11.56
C GLY A 184 9.89 -11.71 -11.60
N PRO A 185 11.03 -12.45 -11.50
CA PRO A 185 12.35 -11.86 -11.22
C PRO A 185 12.85 -10.84 -12.24
N GLU A 186 12.56 -11.03 -13.54
CA GLU A 186 13.08 -10.12 -14.58
C GLU A 186 12.29 -8.81 -14.65
N ALA A 187 10.96 -8.86 -14.44
CA ALA A 187 10.13 -7.65 -14.28
C ALA A 187 10.54 -6.91 -13.01
N ASN A 188 10.71 -7.62 -11.90
CA ASN A 188 11.24 -7.08 -10.65
C ASN A 188 12.61 -6.40 -10.82
N PHE A 189 13.53 -6.99 -11.63
CA PHE A 189 14.83 -6.40 -11.91
C PHE A 189 14.69 -5.05 -12.62
N ALA A 190 13.85 -4.96 -13.66
CA ALA A 190 13.65 -3.71 -14.39
C ALA A 190 13.12 -2.58 -13.48
N VAL A 191 12.18 -2.92 -12.59
CA VAL A 191 11.58 -1.97 -11.64
C VAL A 191 12.58 -1.54 -10.56
N ASN A 192 13.43 -2.44 -10.06
CA ASN A 192 14.49 -2.08 -9.10
C ASN A 192 15.53 -1.14 -9.72
N GLU A 193 15.98 -1.39 -10.96
CA GLU A 193 16.87 -0.49 -11.68
C GLU A 193 16.24 0.90 -11.85
N ALA A 194 14.95 0.95 -12.23
CA ALA A 194 14.23 2.21 -12.34
C ALA A 194 14.13 2.94 -10.98
N ALA A 195 13.90 2.22 -9.88
CA ALA A 195 13.79 2.78 -8.55
C ALA A 195 15.12 3.33 -8.03
N ASP A 196 16.24 2.66 -8.30
CA ASP A 196 17.56 3.14 -7.91
C ASP A 196 17.90 4.46 -8.62
N ILE A 197 17.61 4.54 -9.92
CA ILE A 197 17.80 5.76 -10.71
C ILE A 197 16.88 6.88 -10.23
N PHE A 198 15.59 6.58 -10.00
CA PHE A 198 14.62 7.54 -9.46
C PHE A 198 15.11 8.19 -8.16
N LYS A 199 15.69 7.40 -7.26
CA LYS A 199 16.16 7.88 -5.96
C LYS A 199 17.35 8.81 -6.06
N VAL A 200 18.28 8.58 -7.00
CA VAL A 200 19.49 9.38 -7.13
C VAL A 200 19.32 10.59 -8.06
N PHE A 201 18.44 10.52 -9.06
CA PHE A 201 18.26 11.59 -10.04
C PHE A 201 17.81 12.90 -9.36
N PRO A 202 18.56 14.02 -9.56
CA PRO A 202 18.36 15.22 -8.74
C PRO A 202 17.17 16.09 -9.14
N ASP A 203 16.68 15.98 -10.39
CA ASP A 203 15.63 16.84 -10.90
C ASP A 203 14.27 16.58 -10.25
N TYR A 204 13.47 17.64 -10.10
CA TYR A 204 12.10 17.57 -9.59
C TYR A 204 11.12 17.12 -10.68
N SER A 205 11.33 17.47 -11.95
CA SER A 205 10.42 17.15 -13.05
C SER A 205 10.20 15.65 -13.19
N PRO A 206 8.95 15.16 -13.11
CA PRO A 206 8.59 13.78 -13.44
C PRO A 206 9.01 13.40 -14.86
N THR A 207 8.79 14.27 -15.85
CA THR A 207 9.14 14.01 -17.25
C THR A 207 10.63 13.81 -17.44
N GLU A 208 11.48 14.69 -16.90
CA GLU A 208 12.94 14.55 -17.02
C GLU A 208 13.43 13.30 -16.25
N THR A 209 12.83 13.00 -15.11
CA THR A 209 13.11 11.76 -14.37
C THR A 209 12.78 10.53 -15.23
N LEU A 210 11.61 10.49 -15.91
CA LEU A 210 11.22 9.41 -16.81
C LEU A 210 12.17 9.26 -18.00
N ARG A 211 12.63 10.37 -18.62
CA ARG A 211 13.62 10.34 -19.70
C ARG A 211 14.94 9.74 -19.25
N PHE A 212 15.39 10.12 -18.07
CA PHE A 212 16.64 9.60 -17.52
C PHE A 212 16.55 8.11 -17.19
N ILE A 213 15.47 7.68 -16.54
CA ILE A 213 15.19 6.26 -16.30
C ILE A 213 15.14 5.50 -17.63
N HIS A 214 14.41 6.02 -18.64
CA HIS A 214 14.31 5.39 -19.96
C HIS A 214 15.67 5.11 -20.57
N SER A 215 16.59 6.09 -20.54
CA SER A 215 17.92 5.91 -21.11
C SER A 215 18.76 4.86 -20.37
N SER A 216 18.49 4.67 -19.08
CA SER A 216 19.29 3.84 -18.18
C SER A 216 18.86 2.37 -18.16
N ILE A 217 17.55 2.06 -18.31
CA ILE A 217 17.04 0.69 -18.21
C ILE A 217 16.83 -0.02 -19.57
N LYS A 218 17.44 0.46 -20.64
CA LYS A 218 17.31 -0.12 -22.01
C LYS A 218 17.73 -1.58 -22.14
N LYS A 219 18.53 -2.08 -21.21
CA LYS A 219 18.97 -3.50 -21.19
C LYS A 219 18.08 -4.41 -20.35
N THR A 220 16.98 -3.88 -19.85
CA THR A 220 15.97 -4.64 -19.08
C THR A 220 14.76 -4.94 -19.95
N ARG A 221 13.75 -5.61 -19.39
CA ARG A 221 12.44 -5.77 -20.03
C ARG A 221 11.67 -4.45 -20.21
N GLY A 222 12.11 -3.37 -19.54
CA GLY A 222 11.37 -2.12 -19.49
C GLY A 222 10.22 -2.17 -18.49
N ALA A 223 9.57 -1.03 -18.32
CA ALA A 223 8.45 -0.89 -17.39
C ALA A 223 7.49 0.21 -17.85
N VAL A 224 6.25 0.17 -17.38
CA VAL A 224 5.37 1.33 -17.36
C VAL A 224 5.53 2.03 -16.02
N ILE A 225 5.58 3.36 -16.02
CA ILE A 225 5.94 4.13 -14.82
C ILE A 225 5.07 5.39 -14.73
N ASN A 226 4.56 5.66 -13.53
CA ASN A 226 4.04 6.97 -13.16
C ASN A 226 4.91 7.57 -12.06
N ILE A 227 5.27 8.83 -12.22
CA ILE A 227 5.96 9.64 -11.21
C ILE A 227 5.07 10.81 -10.85
N THR A 228 4.79 10.95 -9.56
CA THR A 228 4.04 12.07 -9.01
C THR A 228 4.83 12.72 -7.90
N GLY A 229 4.99 14.04 -7.94
CA GLY A 229 5.67 14.85 -6.95
C GLY A 229 4.72 15.83 -6.27
N TYR A 230 5.04 16.17 -5.04
CA TYR A 230 4.40 17.26 -4.29
C TYR A 230 5.45 18.28 -3.90
N ASP A 231 5.29 19.50 -4.38
CA ASP A 231 6.13 20.64 -4.04
C ASP A 231 5.70 21.24 -2.70
N LEU A 232 6.63 21.30 -1.74
CA LEU A 232 6.35 21.71 -0.37
C LEU A 232 6.21 23.24 -0.24
N GLU A 233 6.75 24.02 -1.18
CA GLU A 233 6.69 25.46 -1.20
C GLU A 233 5.45 25.97 -1.94
N THR A 234 5.27 25.53 -3.18
CA THR A 234 4.16 25.97 -4.04
C THR A 234 2.85 25.27 -3.76
N LYS A 235 2.87 24.19 -2.93
CA LYS A 235 1.68 23.36 -2.63
C LYS A 235 1.01 22.83 -3.89
N THR A 236 1.80 22.33 -4.81
CA THR A 236 1.34 21.86 -6.11
C THR A 236 1.78 20.42 -6.33
N TRP A 237 0.87 19.59 -6.83
CA TRP A 237 1.21 18.29 -7.37
C TRP A 237 1.69 18.44 -8.81
N ILE A 238 2.69 17.66 -9.17
CA ILE A 238 3.21 17.54 -10.51
C ILE A 238 3.29 16.05 -10.88
N SER A 239 2.80 15.66 -12.05
CA SER A 239 2.76 14.25 -12.44
C SER A 239 3.04 14.05 -13.92
N ALA A 240 3.75 12.96 -14.24
CA ALA A 240 3.86 12.40 -15.58
C ALA A 240 3.89 10.88 -15.51
N GLY A 241 3.34 10.22 -16.53
CA GLY A 241 3.30 8.77 -16.60
C GLY A 241 3.51 8.27 -18.03
N ILE A 242 4.04 7.06 -18.16
CA ILE A 242 4.18 6.31 -19.40
C ILE A 242 3.57 4.94 -19.19
N GLY A 243 2.64 4.57 -20.06
CA GLY A 243 1.93 3.29 -20.03
C GLY A 243 0.58 3.36 -19.33
N ASN A 244 0.17 2.27 -18.70
CA ASN A 244 -1.20 2.03 -18.23
C ASN A 244 -1.39 2.14 -16.72
N ILE A 245 -0.42 2.65 -15.96
CA ILE A 245 -0.61 2.95 -14.54
C ILE A 245 -1.71 4.01 -14.39
N ALA A 246 -2.77 3.64 -13.69
CA ALA A 246 -3.86 4.55 -13.40
C ALA A 246 -3.48 5.50 -12.25
N ALA A 247 -3.59 6.81 -12.49
CA ALA A 247 -3.39 7.82 -11.48
C ALA A 247 -4.64 8.71 -11.35
N LYS A 248 -5.17 8.87 -10.14
CA LYS A 248 -6.32 9.73 -9.85
C LYS A 248 -5.96 10.76 -8.80
N MET A 249 -6.15 12.02 -9.13
CA MET A 249 -6.12 13.14 -8.19
C MET A 249 -7.50 13.27 -7.56
N ILE A 250 -7.57 13.24 -6.24
CA ILE A 250 -8.81 13.22 -5.46
C ILE A 250 -8.85 14.48 -4.61
N GLY A 251 -9.92 15.24 -4.78
CA GLY A 251 -10.27 16.40 -3.97
C GLY A 251 -11.55 16.19 -3.16
N PRO A 252 -11.94 17.14 -2.33
CA PRO A 252 -13.17 17.06 -1.56
C PRO A 252 -14.44 17.01 -2.42
N VAL A 253 -14.40 17.57 -3.63
CA VAL A 253 -15.56 17.74 -4.51
C VAL A 253 -15.42 16.98 -5.82
N GLN A 254 -14.19 16.69 -6.28
CA GLN A 254 -13.95 16.15 -7.60
C GLN A 254 -12.81 15.12 -7.62
N ILE A 255 -12.87 14.24 -8.61
CA ILE A 255 -11.81 13.27 -8.91
C ILE A 255 -11.39 13.51 -10.36
N LYS A 256 -10.08 13.64 -10.60
CA LYS A 256 -9.51 13.83 -11.94
C LYS A 256 -8.51 12.71 -12.25
N SER A 257 -8.73 12.01 -13.35
CA SER A 257 -7.76 11.02 -13.84
C SER A 257 -6.60 11.74 -14.53
N HIS A 258 -5.38 11.35 -14.18
CA HIS A 258 -4.17 11.76 -14.89
C HIS A 258 -4.05 10.99 -16.20
N MET A 259 -3.65 11.68 -17.26
CA MET A 259 -3.47 11.10 -18.59
C MET A 259 -1.98 10.75 -18.79
N SER A 260 -1.66 9.45 -18.76
CA SER A 260 -0.32 8.96 -19.07
C SER A 260 -0.07 8.94 -20.60
N TYR A 261 1.20 9.06 -20.98
CA TYR A 261 1.64 8.91 -22.36
C TYR A 261 1.71 7.43 -22.77
N ASN A 262 1.48 7.13 -24.04
CA ASN A 262 1.69 5.79 -24.57
C ASN A 262 3.19 5.50 -24.67
N GLY A 263 3.61 4.27 -24.32
CA GLY A 263 4.99 3.85 -24.43
C GLY A 263 5.40 2.88 -23.34
N ILE A 264 6.68 2.53 -23.36
CA ILE A 264 7.35 1.65 -22.40
C ILE A 264 8.70 2.27 -22.09
N VAL A 265 8.92 2.58 -20.82
CA VAL A 265 10.22 3.10 -20.32
C VAL A 265 11.28 2.03 -20.50
N GLY A 266 12.41 2.36 -21.10
CA GLY A 266 13.44 1.41 -21.53
C GLY A 266 13.36 1.01 -23.01
N HIS A 267 12.20 1.08 -23.65
CA HIS A 267 12.03 0.72 -25.07
C HIS A 267 11.68 1.92 -25.95
N ASN A 268 10.51 2.50 -25.77
CA ASN A 268 10.03 3.64 -26.56
C ASN A 268 9.19 4.58 -25.71
N ILE A 269 9.47 5.86 -25.80
CA ILE A 269 8.71 6.94 -25.15
C ILE A 269 8.50 8.08 -26.15
N PRO A 270 7.46 8.91 -25.99
CA PRO A 270 7.25 10.06 -26.85
C PRO A 270 8.40 11.06 -26.77
N SER A 271 8.73 11.69 -27.90
CA SER A 271 9.71 12.78 -27.94
C SER A 271 9.25 14.02 -27.16
N THR A 272 7.94 14.29 -27.19
CA THR A 272 7.34 15.41 -26.44
C THR A 272 6.50 14.88 -25.30
N MET A 273 6.87 15.27 -24.09
CA MET A 273 6.15 15.00 -22.84
C MET A 273 6.20 16.23 -21.96
N ASN A 274 5.13 16.51 -21.24
CA ASN A 274 5.04 17.62 -20.30
C ASN A 274 4.54 17.14 -18.94
N ASP A 275 5.02 17.77 -17.90
CA ASP A 275 4.50 17.57 -16.55
C ASP A 275 3.10 18.19 -16.43
N GLN A 276 2.17 17.46 -15.86
CA GLN A 276 0.83 17.97 -15.55
C GLN A 276 0.80 18.44 -14.09
N GLN A 277 0.23 19.61 -13.86
CA GLN A 277 0.16 20.22 -12.53
C GLN A 277 -1.28 20.20 -12.00
N TYR A 278 -1.41 20.05 -10.67
CA TYR A 278 -2.67 20.03 -9.95
C TYR A 278 -2.51 20.80 -8.64
N ALA A 279 -3.40 21.75 -8.38
CA ALA A 279 -3.36 22.53 -7.17
C ALA A 279 -3.78 21.69 -5.94
N ALA A 280 -3.06 21.81 -4.84
CA ALA A 280 -3.29 20.98 -3.65
C ALA A 280 -4.57 21.36 -2.88
N ASP A 281 -5.06 22.56 -3.03
CA ASP A 281 -6.35 23.03 -2.50
C ASP A 281 -7.55 22.39 -3.23
N GLU A 282 -7.38 22.06 -4.52
CA GLU A 282 -8.38 21.31 -5.28
C GLU A 282 -8.25 19.79 -5.09
N TYR A 283 -7.00 19.28 -4.97
CA TYR A 283 -6.68 17.85 -4.89
C TYR A 283 -5.72 17.57 -3.75
N ASN A 284 -6.22 17.15 -2.62
CA ASN A 284 -5.40 16.87 -1.44
C ASN A 284 -4.90 15.41 -1.35
N GLN A 285 -5.26 14.59 -2.33
CA GLN A 285 -4.91 13.18 -2.35
C GLN A 285 -4.63 12.68 -3.77
N VAL A 286 -3.70 11.74 -3.92
CA VAL A 286 -3.47 10.98 -5.15
C VAL A 286 -3.49 9.49 -4.87
N VAL A 287 -4.06 8.72 -5.80
CA VAL A 287 -4.01 7.26 -5.77
C VAL A 287 -3.47 6.76 -7.11
N LEU A 288 -2.40 5.95 -7.04
CA LEU A 288 -1.80 5.26 -8.18
C LEU A 288 -2.13 3.77 -8.09
N CYS A 289 -2.45 3.15 -9.23
CA CYS A 289 -2.71 1.71 -9.32
C CYS A 289 -2.03 1.12 -10.55
N SER A 290 -1.38 -0.05 -10.40
CA SER A 290 -0.95 -0.87 -11.52
C SER A 290 -2.14 -1.51 -12.23
N ASP A 291 -1.93 -2.16 -13.37
CA ASP A 291 -3.00 -2.78 -14.14
C ASP A 291 -3.57 -4.04 -13.49
N GLY A 292 -2.89 -4.66 -12.52
CA GLY A 292 -3.47 -5.68 -11.63
C GLY A 292 -4.67 -5.20 -10.81
N ILE A 293 -4.95 -3.88 -10.82
CA ILE A 293 -6.12 -3.26 -10.20
C ILE A 293 -7.07 -2.73 -11.29
N LYS A 294 -8.34 -3.15 -11.27
CA LYS A 294 -9.36 -2.61 -12.19
C LYS A 294 -9.51 -1.11 -12.00
N THR A 295 -9.48 -0.33 -13.07
CA THR A 295 -9.42 1.15 -13.02
C THR A 295 -10.75 1.84 -12.64
N ARG A 296 -11.89 1.12 -12.67
CA ARG A 296 -13.23 1.66 -12.41
C ARG A 296 -13.57 1.72 -10.91
N TRP A 297 -12.59 2.02 -10.05
CA TRP A 297 -12.86 2.26 -8.63
C TRP A 297 -13.24 3.72 -8.38
N ASP A 298 -14.05 3.92 -7.33
CA ASP A 298 -14.44 5.23 -6.82
C ASP A 298 -14.37 5.22 -5.29
N SER A 299 -13.66 6.18 -4.71
CA SER A 299 -13.54 6.32 -3.25
C SER A 299 -14.86 6.68 -2.57
N LEU A 300 -15.81 7.28 -3.30
CA LEU A 300 -17.15 7.59 -2.79
C LEU A 300 -17.97 6.35 -2.43
N LYS A 301 -17.58 5.18 -2.96
CA LYS A 301 -18.18 3.88 -2.60
C LYS A 301 -17.96 3.53 -1.11
N TYR A 302 -16.99 4.14 -0.46
CA TYR A 302 -16.58 3.82 0.90
C TYR A 302 -16.92 4.96 1.87
N PRO A 303 -18.09 4.94 2.52
CA PRO A 303 -18.52 6.02 3.41
C PRO A 303 -17.48 6.34 4.49
N GLN A 304 -17.14 7.61 4.63
CA GLN A 304 -16.21 8.14 5.65
C GLN A 304 -14.78 7.57 5.61
N ILE A 305 -14.36 6.86 4.57
CA ILE A 305 -13.01 6.24 4.50
C ILE A 305 -11.90 7.30 4.56
N SER A 306 -12.19 8.53 4.17
CA SER A 306 -11.25 9.65 4.25
C SER A 306 -10.81 10.04 5.67
N LYS A 307 -11.53 9.54 6.71
CA LYS A 307 -11.19 9.74 8.13
C LYS A 307 -10.18 8.73 8.66
N TYR A 308 -9.94 7.64 7.91
CA TYR A 308 -9.02 6.56 8.28
C TYR A 308 -7.63 6.78 7.69
N ASP A 309 -6.65 5.99 8.16
CA ASP A 309 -5.32 5.94 7.54
C ASP A 309 -5.44 5.57 6.05
N GLN A 310 -4.56 6.13 5.22
CA GLN A 310 -4.60 5.92 3.78
C GLN A 310 -4.39 4.45 3.36
N THR A 311 -3.80 3.63 4.22
CA THR A 311 -3.73 2.17 4.02
C THR A 311 -5.12 1.55 3.96
N VAL A 312 -6.10 2.06 4.71
CA VAL A 312 -7.48 1.54 4.67
C VAL A 312 -8.13 1.79 3.31
N LEU A 313 -7.90 2.97 2.71
CA LEU A 313 -8.37 3.25 1.35
C LEU A 313 -7.65 2.36 0.32
N ALA A 314 -6.33 2.24 0.41
CA ALA A 314 -5.57 1.36 -0.49
C ALA A 314 -6.05 -0.10 -0.37
N ALA A 315 -6.31 -0.58 0.85
CA ALA A 315 -6.84 -1.92 1.11
C ALA A 315 -8.26 -2.12 0.58
N ALA A 316 -9.14 -1.10 0.67
CA ALA A 316 -10.50 -1.17 0.12
C ALA A 316 -10.49 -1.27 -1.42
N ILE A 317 -9.62 -0.50 -2.08
CA ILE A 317 -9.42 -0.58 -3.53
C ILE A 317 -8.84 -1.94 -3.90
N TYR A 318 -7.80 -2.42 -3.21
CA TYR A 318 -7.22 -3.74 -3.41
C TYR A 318 -8.27 -4.84 -3.23
N LYS A 319 -9.03 -4.82 -2.14
CA LYS A 319 -10.08 -5.79 -1.82
C LYS A 319 -11.09 -5.93 -2.97
N ASP A 320 -11.65 -4.82 -3.45
CA ASP A 320 -12.76 -4.83 -4.40
C ASP A 320 -12.33 -4.91 -5.86
N PHE A 321 -11.10 -4.51 -6.19
CA PHE A 321 -10.68 -4.29 -7.57
C PHE A 321 -9.42 -5.05 -7.99
N ALA A 322 -8.76 -5.81 -7.12
CA ALA A 322 -7.64 -6.68 -7.49
C ALA A 322 -8.08 -7.74 -8.50
N ARG A 323 -7.30 -7.95 -9.54
CA ARG A 323 -7.56 -8.95 -10.59
C ARG A 323 -7.13 -10.35 -10.20
N ARG A 324 -6.19 -10.48 -9.26
CA ARG A 324 -5.65 -11.77 -8.76
C ARG A 324 -4.94 -12.64 -9.80
N ASN A 325 -4.66 -12.12 -10.97
CA ASN A 325 -3.95 -12.83 -12.06
C ASN A 325 -2.69 -12.10 -12.51
N ASP A 326 -2.33 -11.02 -11.84
CA ASP A 326 -1.14 -10.22 -12.05
C ASP A 326 -0.61 -9.65 -10.74
N ASP A 327 0.54 -8.97 -10.78
CA ASP A 327 1.04 -8.15 -9.68
C ASP A 327 0.05 -7.01 -9.38
N MET A 328 -0.16 -6.68 -8.13
CA MET A 328 -1.24 -5.79 -7.70
C MET A 328 -0.68 -4.68 -6.81
N SER A 329 -0.80 -3.44 -7.26
CA SER A 329 -0.29 -2.30 -6.50
C SER A 329 -1.30 -1.16 -6.40
N VAL A 330 -1.44 -0.64 -5.19
CA VAL A 330 -2.19 0.58 -4.88
C VAL A 330 -1.33 1.47 -3.98
N ILE A 331 -1.07 2.70 -4.40
CA ILE A 331 -0.40 3.71 -3.56
C ILE A 331 -1.37 4.85 -3.31
N ALA A 332 -1.74 5.06 -2.06
CA ALA A 332 -2.52 6.22 -1.64
C ALA A 332 -1.61 7.24 -0.95
N ALA A 333 -1.61 8.48 -1.44
CA ALA A 333 -0.87 9.58 -0.83
C ALA A 333 -1.80 10.76 -0.55
N LYS A 334 -1.73 11.33 0.66
CA LYS A 334 -2.61 12.42 1.11
C LYS A 334 -1.82 13.49 1.86
N ILE A 335 -2.09 14.74 1.52
CA ILE A 335 -1.61 15.91 2.27
C ILE A 335 -2.38 15.98 3.58
N LYS A 336 -1.66 16.33 4.65
CA LYS A 336 -2.20 16.35 6.01
C LYS A 336 -2.90 17.68 6.30
#